data_e41e4f2bdc1c7308efd3bdf099a6f4e3
#
_entry.id   e41e4f2bdc1c7308efd3bdf099a6f4e3
#
_cell.length_a   1.000
_cell.length_b   1.000
_cell.length_c   1.000
_cell.angle_alpha   90.00
_cell.angle_beta   90.00
_cell.angle_gamma   90.00
#
_symmetry.space_group_name_H-M   'P 1'
#
loop_
_entity.id
_entity.type
_entity.pdbx_description
1 polymer ?
#
loop_
_entity_poly.entity_id
_entity_poly.type
_entity_poly.pdbx_seq_one_letter_code
_entity_poly.pdbx_strand_id
1 'polypeptide(L)'
;MPNRSNSVELFTKKISDYMSDDYLYLDSNISIAEAIKKLQQQKKSVILVKNNNKLFGIITEQDIVRKVTFLSDPNKKISEVMTSPVIFVYEDDLLFHAVGKMRKNNLRHLPVINMTSQVVGIIYANKALYAELGNVTNQIDQMTFDEYDSSSLVKIKKQQIDIAERLLDENTSSLDICYLLSFLNNVIFRRSIRIAEQKVNAKNIIKYIPDYTVLVMGSGGRMESFLSPDQDNGIIYEQSDKEDPKKVDLYFEELAKDFTKSLDDAGIPLCKGNLMATNPLWRKSLPEWKNQVQSWVENLSEQNLIYVDMLYDFRSVFGKPELADELRAFIFDKLINKKVLKFLFKNDENRQAGLTFFNNFILEKKDPENKGLLDLKGAGTLPLVETVRIYSIKNRVNRSNTLARIEELNQLKVFDDHERDFIESGHRFLTYILLKNQVSLAKQGLPIKNFINPKNLLLREKELLKIYLKKINELKTRAKADISEEYL
;
A
#
# COMPACT_ATOMS: atom_id res chain seq x y z
N MET A 1 13.54 31.35 -16.50
CA MET A 1 13.12 30.74 -15.24
C MET A 1 11.85 29.96 -15.54
N PRO A 2 11.84 28.64 -15.61
CA PRO A 2 10.62 27.87 -15.84
C PRO A 2 9.87 27.70 -14.53
N ASN A 3 8.54 27.87 -14.61
CA ASN A 3 7.56 27.84 -13.55
C ASN A 3 7.74 26.69 -12.54
N ARG A 4 8.19 27.02 -11.33
CA ARG A 4 8.18 26.13 -10.15
C ARG A 4 6.79 25.93 -9.54
N SER A 5 5.75 26.56 -10.09
CA SER A 5 4.42 26.64 -9.46
C SER A 5 3.49 25.43 -9.68
N ASN A 6 3.63 24.65 -10.76
CA ASN A 6 2.59 23.70 -11.16
C ASN A 6 2.62 22.32 -10.51
N SER A 7 3.76 21.84 -9.99
CA SER A 7 3.82 20.52 -9.33
C SER A 7 3.44 20.55 -7.84
N VAL A 8 3.47 21.73 -7.26
CA VAL A 8 3.17 21.99 -5.84
C VAL A 8 1.66 22.14 -5.60
N GLU A 9 0.90 22.59 -6.60
CA GLU A 9 -0.55 22.81 -6.51
C GLU A 9 -1.36 21.54 -6.22
N LEU A 10 -0.86 20.37 -6.56
CA LEU A 10 -1.59 19.11 -6.42
C LEU A 10 -1.91 18.77 -4.96
N PHE A 11 -1.00 19.10 -4.05
CA PHE A 11 -1.11 18.78 -2.62
C PHE A 11 -1.67 19.95 -1.79
N THR A 12 -1.98 21.07 -2.44
CA THR A 12 -2.62 22.23 -1.82
C THR A 12 -4.11 22.34 -2.13
N LYS A 13 -4.68 21.35 -2.84
CA LYS A 13 -6.08 21.36 -3.21
C LYS A 13 -6.96 21.19 -1.99
N LYS A 14 -7.82 22.15 -1.78
CA LYS A 14 -8.82 22.11 -0.72
C LYS A 14 -9.95 21.16 -1.09
N ILE A 15 -10.56 20.56 -0.10
CA ILE A 15 -11.76 19.73 -0.25
C ILE A 15 -12.89 20.50 -0.90
N SER A 16 -13.04 21.79 -0.59
CA SER A 16 -14.02 22.69 -1.21
C SER A 16 -14.05 22.68 -2.74
N ASP A 17 -12.89 22.45 -3.38
CA ASP A 17 -12.75 22.46 -4.84
C ASP A 17 -13.25 21.16 -5.50
N TYR A 18 -13.46 20.09 -4.72
CA TYR A 18 -13.74 18.72 -5.19
C TYR A 18 -14.99 18.10 -4.58
N MET A 19 -15.60 18.74 -3.58
CA MET A 19 -16.84 18.26 -3.01
C MET A 19 -18.00 18.40 -4.00
N SER A 20 -19.02 17.58 -3.79
CA SER A 20 -20.23 17.53 -4.59
C SER A 20 -21.44 17.82 -3.70
N ASP A 21 -22.51 18.35 -4.28
CA ASP A 21 -23.84 18.48 -3.68
C ASP A 21 -24.74 17.27 -3.96
N ASP A 22 -24.15 16.17 -4.45
CA ASP A 22 -24.88 14.97 -4.85
C ASP A 22 -25.24 14.09 -3.65
N TYR A 23 -26.03 14.63 -2.73
CA TYR A 23 -26.56 13.92 -1.56
C TYR A 23 -27.97 14.42 -1.22
N LEU A 24 -28.72 13.63 -0.44
CA LEU A 24 -29.93 14.10 0.24
C LEU A 24 -29.60 14.41 1.71
N TYR A 25 -30.17 15.48 2.23
CA TYR A 25 -30.05 15.82 3.65
C TYR A 25 -31.41 15.75 4.32
N LEU A 26 -31.68 14.63 5.02
CA LEU A 26 -32.99 14.28 5.54
C LEU A 26 -33.00 14.21 7.07
N ASP A 27 -34.17 14.47 7.66
CA ASP A 27 -34.37 14.36 9.11
C ASP A 27 -34.34 12.92 9.57
N SER A 28 -33.80 12.66 10.77
CA SER A 28 -33.64 11.34 11.39
C SER A 28 -34.95 10.59 11.62
N ASN A 29 -36.07 11.32 11.68
CA ASN A 29 -37.40 10.77 11.95
C ASN A 29 -38.19 10.30 10.73
N ILE A 30 -37.70 10.58 9.50
CA ILE A 30 -38.36 10.13 8.26
C ILE A 30 -38.34 8.60 8.16
N SER A 31 -39.37 8.03 7.55
CA SER A 31 -39.41 6.57 7.34
C SER A 31 -38.41 6.12 6.26
N ILE A 32 -37.95 4.88 6.33
CA ILE A 32 -37.06 4.27 5.35
C ILE A 32 -37.72 4.30 3.96
N ALA A 33 -39.01 3.97 3.86
CA ALA A 33 -39.74 3.97 2.61
C ALA A 33 -39.75 5.36 1.93
N GLU A 34 -40.04 6.40 2.73
CA GLU A 34 -40.04 7.77 2.21
C GLU A 34 -38.65 8.24 1.79
N ALA A 35 -37.64 7.89 2.57
CA ALA A 35 -36.25 8.23 2.29
C ALA A 35 -35.77 7.58 0.99
N ILE A 36 -36.07 6.29 0.76
CA ILE A 36 -35.74 5.57 -0.48
C ILE A 36 -36.49 6.18 -1.67
N LYS A 37 -37.78 6.50 -1.52
CA LYS A 37 -38.57 7.15 -2.57
C LYS A 37 -37.95 8.49 -2.99
N LYS A 38 -37.51 9.31 -2.01
CA LYS A 38 -36.84 10.60 -2.30
C LYS A 38 -35.48 10.37 -2.98
N LEU A 39 -34.71 9.36 -2.53
CA LEU A 39 -33.42 8.99 -3.13
C LEU A 39 -33.61 8.66 -4.62
N GLN A 40 -34.58 7.82 -4.95
CA GLN A 40 -34.88 7.42 -6.34
C GLN A 40 -35.37 8.60 -7.18
N GLN A 41 -36.32 9.40 -6.66
CA GLN A 41 -36.88 10.54 -7.38
C GLN A 41 -35.84 11.60 -7.72
N GLN A 42 -34.88 11.83 -6.82
CA GLN A 42 -33.83 12.84 -7.00
C GLN A 42 -32.55 12.25 -7.59
N LYS A 43 -32.53 10.95 -7.92
CA LYS A 43 -31.36 10.24 -8.49
C LYS A 43 -30.07 10.45 -7.69
N LYS A 44 -30.20 10.45 -6.36
CA LYS A 44 -29.07 10.57 -5.44
C LYS A 44 -28.64 9.20 -4.95
N SER A 45 -27.37 9.04 -4.56
CA SER A 45 -26.81 7.76 -4.09
C SER A 45 -26.55 7.72 -2.57
N VAL A 46 -26.66 8.86 -1.90
CA VAL A 46 -26.33 9.00 -0.48
C VAL A 46 -27.35 9.86 0.25
N ILE A 47 -27.72 9.42 1.44
CA ILE A 47 -28.52 10.20 2.38
C ILE A 47 -27.62 10.58 3.57
N LEU A 48 -27.47 11.87 3.82
CA LEU A 48 -26.94 12.39 5.07
C LEU A 48 -28.11 12.66 6.00
N VAL A 49 -28.03 12.09 7.19
CA VAL A 49 -29.11 12.17 8.19
C VAL A 49 -28.79 13.28 9.17
N LYS A 50 -29.74 14.17 9.37
CA LYS A 50 -29.64 15.27 10.35
C LYS A 50 -30.49 15.01 11.58
N ASN A 51 -30.00 15.53 12.70
CA ASN A 51 -30.76 15.71 13.92
C ASN A 51 -30.43 17.13 14.47
N ASN A 52 -31.43 17.94 14.71
CA ASN A 52 -31.27 19.35 15.12
C ASN A 52 -30.29 20.13 14.21
N ASN A 53 -30.43 19.98 12.90
CA ASN A 53 -29.60 20.58 11.86
C ASN A 53 -28.09 20.21 11.89
N LYS A 54 -27.70 19.23 12.68
CA LYS A 54 -26.34 18.69 12.70
C LYS A 54 -26.29 17.34 12.01
N LEU A 55 -25.15 17.02 11.38
CA LEU A 55 -24.89 15.72 10.78
C LEU A 55 -24.92 14.65 11.89
N PHE A 56 -25.81 13.68 11.72
CA PHE A 56 -26.05 12.65 12.73
C PHE A 56 -25.75 11.25 12.23
N GLY A 57 -26.03 10.98 10.94
CA GLY A 57 -25.84 9.67 10.32
C GLY A 57 -25.61 9.75 8.82
N ILE A 58 -25.25 8.63 8.22
CA ILE A 58 -25.11 8.44 6.77
C ILE A 58 -25.76 7.10 6.38
N ILE A 59 -26.44 7.09 5.22
CA ILE A 59 -26.98 5.89 4.59
C ILE A 59 -26.56 5.90 3.13
N THR A 60 -25.94 4.82 2.68
CA THR A 60 -25.52 4.60 1.30
C THR A 60 -26.38 3.53 0.62
N GLU A 61 -26.29 3.42 -0.71
CA GLU A 61 -26.96 2.33 -1.46
C GLU A 61 -26.58 0.95 -0.91
N GLN A 62 -25.31 0.76 -0.46
CA GLN A 62 -24.90 -0.49 0.17
C GLN A 62 -25.59 -0.75 1.50
N ASP A 63 -25.82 0.29 2.31
CA ASP A 63 -26.57 0.13 3.56
C ASP A 63 -28.02 -0.25 3.27
N ILE A 64 -28.62 0.33 2.22
CA ILE A 64 -29.97 -0.03 1.78
C ILE A 64 -30.03 -1.50 1.39
N VAL A 65 -29.11 -1.98 0.55
CA VAL A 65 -29.06 -3.37 0.11
C VAL A 65 -28.78 -4.33 1.29
N ARG A 66 -27.84 -4.01 2.18
CA ARG A 66 -27.42 -4.92 3.26
C ARG A 66 -28.33 -4.90 4.47
N LYS A 67 -28.86 -3.73 4.84
CA LYS A 67 -29.62 -3.55 6.08
C LYS A 67 -31.11 -3.49 5.83
N VAL A 68 -31.55 -2.80 4.78
CA VAL A 68 -32.98 -2.53 4.54
C VAL A 68 -33.67 -3.68 3.83
N THR A 69 -33.01 -4.38 2.90
CA THR A 69 -33.61 -5.51 2.16
C THR A 69 -34.07 -6.65 3.08
N PHE A 70 -33.46 -6.77 4.27
CA PHE A 70 -33.81 -7.79 5.26
C PHE A 70 -34.73 -7.27 6.38
N LEU A 71 -35.15 -5.99 6.33
CA LEU A 71 -36.09 -5.42 7.31
C LEU A 71 -37.53 -5.63 6.86
N SER A 72 -38.31 -6.24 7.73
CA SER A 72 -39.73 -6.53 7.47
C SER A 72 -40.66 -5.33 7.57
N ASP A 73 -40.19 -4.17 8.06
CA ASP A 73 -41.01 -2.98 8.29
C ASP A 73 -40.43 -1.74 7.60
N PRO A 74 -41.01 -1.29 6.45
CA PRO A 74 -40.58 -0.11 5.72
C PRO A 74 -40.88 1.22 6.44
N ASN A 75 -41.70 1.19 7.50
CA ASN A 75 -42.08 2.38 8.26
C ASN A 75 -41.09 2.75 9.37
N LYS A 76 -40.08 1.90 9.62
CA LYS A 76 -39.00 2.22 10.54
C LYS A 76 -38.30 3.53 10.15
N LYS A 77 -37.76 4.24 11.15
CA LYS A 77 -37.04 5.48 10.96
C LYS A 77 -35.65 5.25 10.35
N ILE A 78 -35.17 6.17 9.54
CA ILE A 78 -33.83 6.08 8.95
C ILE A 78 -32.73 6.11 10.04
N SER A 79 -33.00 6.68 11.20
CA SER A 79 -32.09 6.65 12.36
C SER A 79 -31.77 5.23 12.86
N GLU A 80 -32.60 4.23 12.56
CA GLU A 80 -32.41 2.83 13.00
C GLU A 80 -31.47 2.05 12.08
N VAL A 81 -31.27 2.53 10.85
CA VAL A 81 -30.46 1.83 9.83
C VAL A 81 -29.21 2.60 9.41
N MET A 82 -29.13 3.89 9.73
CA MET A 82 -27.98 4.72 9.40
C MET A 82 -26.68 4.21 10.06
N THR A 83 -25.55 4.61 9.49
CA THR A 83 -24.25 4.46 10.15
C THR A 83 -23.97 5.73 10.96
N SER A 84 -23.70 5.57 12.25
CA SER A 84 -23.37 6.63 13.21
C SER A 84 -22.40 6.05 14.25
N PRO A 85 -21.38 6.82 14.73
CA PRO A 85 -21.07 8.20 14.37
C PRO A 85 -20.53 8.33 12.93
N VAL A 86 -20.72 9.51 12.32
CA VAL A 86 -20.27 9.78 10.95
C VAL A 86 -18.85 10.30 10.95
N ILE A 87 -18.01 9.69 10.12
CA ILE A 87 -16.68 10.21 9.82
C ILE A 87 -16.83 11.29 8.74
N PHE A 88 -16.25 12.46 8.96
CA PHE A 88 -16.35 13.63 8.08
C PHE A 88 -15.00 14.35 7.96
N VAL A 89 -14.92 15.32 7.07
CA VAL A 89 -13.81 16.25 6.87
C VAL A 89 -14.31 17.68 6.83
N TYR A 90 -13.41 18.65 7.02
CA TYR A 90 -13.72 20.06 6.88
C TYR A 90 -13.49 20.54 5.45
N GLU A 91 -14.25 21.54 5.00
CA GLU A 91 -14.13 22.11 3.65
C GLU A 91 -12.73 22.70 3.35
N ASP A 92 -12.04 23.17 4.40
CA ASP A 92 -10.69 23.70 4.32
C ASP A 92 -9.59 22.63 4.44
N ASP A 93 -9.94 21.37 4.77
CA ASP A 93 -8.97 20.27 4.78
C ASP A 93 -8.43 20.05 3.36
N LEU A 94 -7.24 19.49 3.27
CA LEU A 94 -6.66 19.11 1.98
C LEU A 94 -7.31 17.83 1.45
N LEU A 95 -7.52 17.76 0.15
CA LEU A 95 -8.12 16.61 -0.53
C LEU A 95 -7.41 15.30 -0.17
N PHE A 96 -6.10 15.37 -0.02
CA PHE A 96 -5.27 14.24 0.42
C PHE A 96 -5.68 13.69 1.79
N HIS A 97 -6.04 14.54 2.75
CA HIS A 97 -6.55 14.11 4.06
C HIS A 97 -7.87 13.36 3.94
N ALA A 98 -8.76 13.81 3.03
CA ALA A 98 -10.01 13.10 2.74
C ALA A 98 -9.74 11.69 2.22
N VAL A 99 -8.82 11.56 1.26
CA VAL A 99 -8.43 10.25 0.70
C VAL A 99 -7.84 9.34 1.76
N GLY A 100 -6.95 9.85 2.61
CA GLY A 100 -6.38 9.11 3.74
C GLY A 100 -7.46 8.59 4.71
N LYS A 101 -8.42 9.46 5.10
CA LYS A 101 -9.57 9.10 5.94
C LYS A 101 -10.47 8.05 5.28
N MET A 102 -10.75 8.21 3.99
CA MET A 102 -11.57 7.25 3.23
C MET A 102 -10.93 5.86 3.19
N ARG A 103 -9.63 5.79 2.95
CA ARG A 103 -8.88 4.52 2.92
C ARG A 103 -8.79 3.88 4.30
N LYS A 104 -8.41 4.65 5.32
CA LYS A 104 -8.30 4.15 6.70
C LYS A 104 -9.60 3.49 7.17
N ASN A 105 -10.74 4.06 6.78
CA ASN A 105 -12.06 3.62 7.25
C ASN A 105 -12.85 2.86 6.18
N ASN A 106 -12.23 2.49 5.05
CA ASN A 106 -12.88 1.82 3.91
C ASN A 106 -14.16 2.51 3.43
N LEU A 107 -14.14 3.85 3.37
CA LEU A 107 -15.28 4.67 3.02
C LEU A 107 -15.28 5.02 1.52
N ARG A 108 -16.45 4.98 0.91
CA ARG A 108 -16.66 5.46 -0.47
C ARG A 108 -17.23 6.86 -0.54
N HIS A 109 -17.78 7.33 0.58
CA HIS A 109 -18.46 8.61 0.73
C HIS A 109 -17.99 9.27 2.02
N LEU A 110 -17.61 10.53 1.96
CA LEU A 110 -17.11 11.27 3.10
C LEU A 110 -17.81 12.64 3.16
N PRO A 111 -18.72 12.87 4.10
CA PRO A 111 -19.36 14.15 4.30
C PRO A 111 -18.35 15.27 4.59
N VAL A 112 -18.64 16.45 4.05
CA VAL A 112 -17.87 17.68 4.26
C VAL A 112 -18.69 18.63 5.09
N ILE A 113 -18.10 19.15 6.16
CA ILE A 113 -18.72 20.16 7.03
C ILE A 113 -17.88 21.43 7.06
N ASN A 114 -18.53 22.56 7.36
CA ASN A 114 -17.83 23.80 7.65
C ASN A 114 -17.47 23.92 9.15
N MET A 115 -16.82 24.99 9.52
CA MET A 115 -16.43 25.26 10.93
C MET A 115 -17.62 25.43 11.89
N THR A 116 -18.82 25.65 11.36
CA THR A 116 -20.07 25.71 12.15
C THR A 116 -20.79 24.36 12.22
N SER A 117 -20.14 23.27 11.78
CA SER A 117 -20.66 21.90 11.75
C SER A 117 -21.88 21.70 10.83
N GLN A 118 -22.06 22.57 9.84
CA GLN A 118 -23.08 22.41 8.81
C GLN A 118 -22.52 21.59 7.64
N VAL A 119 -23.32 20.71 7.09
CA VAL A 119 -22.95 19.96 5.88
C VAL A 119 -22.89 20.90 4.69
N VAL A 120 -21.76 20.97 4.02
CA VAL A 120 -21.52 21.82 2.84
C VAL A 120 -21.30 20.99 1.56
N GLY A 121 -21.06 19.68 1.70
CA GLY A 121 -20.84 18.82 0.55
C GLY A 121 -20.58 17.37 0.94
N ILE A 122 -20.24 16.58 -0.07
CA ILE A 122 -19.79 15.20 0.07
C ILE A 122 -18.62 14.94 -0.90
N ILE A 123 -17.65 14.17 -0.46
CA ILE A 123 -16.58 13.65 -1.33
C ILE A 123 -16.83 12.19 -1.64
N TYR A 124 -16.69 11.83 -2.90
CA TYR A 124 -16.74 10.46 -3.40
C TYR A 124 -15.32 9.92 -3.58
N ALA A 125 -15.06 8.69 -3.12
CA ALA A 125 -13.72 8.09 -3.18
C ALA A 125 -13.16 8.03 -4.61
N ASN A 126 -13.99 7.72 -5.60
CA ASN A 126 -13.59 7.73 -7.00
C ASN A 126 -13.24 9.16 -7.49
N LYS A 127 -14.07 10.17 -7.20
CA LYS A 127 -13.81 11.56 -7.59
C LYS A 127 -12.59 12.13 -6.87
N ALA A 128 -12.45 11.87 -5.56
CA ALA A 128 -11.28 12.28 -4.79
C ALA A 128 -10.00 11.62 -5.31
N LEU A 129 -10.06 10.32 -5.57
CA LEU A 129 -8.95 9.57 -6.15
C LEU A 129 -8.62 10.07 -7.57
N TYR A 130 -9.60 10.30 -8.42
CA TYR A 130 -9.40 10.84 -9.78
C TYR A 130 -8.94 12.29 -9.78
N ALA A 131 -9.38 13.11 -8.84
CA ALA A 131 -8.91 14.49 -8.71
C ALA A 131 -7.46 14.56 -8.19
N GLU A 132 -7.10 13.65 -7.29
CA GLU A 132 -5.74 13.49 -6.76
C GLU A 132 -4.83 12.84 -7.82
N LEU A 133 -5.32 11.82 -8.51
CA LEU A 133 -4.59 11.04 -9.51
C LEU A 133 -4.73 11.63 -10.92
N GLY A 134 -5.88 12.18 -11.28
CA GLY A 134 -6.17 12.66 -12.62
C GLY A 134 -5.26 13.81 -13.06
N ASN A 135 -4.85 14.68 -12.14
CA ASN A 135 -3.90 15.74 -12.49
C ASN A 135 -2.46 15.27 -12.47
N VAL A 136 -2.07 14.34 -11.57
CA VAL A 136 -0.75 13.69 -11.65
C VAL A 136 -0.71 12.77 -12.86
N THR A 137 -1.75 11.99 -13.10
CA THR A 137 -1.84 11.11 -14.28
C THR A 137 -2.00 11.93 -15.55
N ASN A 138 -2.80 13.00 -15.57
CA ASN A 138 -2.93 13.88 -16.74
C ASN A 138 -1.66 14.73 -16.96
N GLN A 139 -0.98 15.19 -15.91
CA GLN A 139 0.33 15.84 -16.07
C GLN A 139 1.41 14.85 -16.48
N ILE A 140 1.40 13.64 -15.92
CA ILE A 140 2.25 12.54 -16.35
C ILE A 140 1.86 12.09 -17.75
N ASP A 141 0.59 11.94 -18.06
CA ASP A 141 0.10 11.61 -19.40
C ASP A 141 0.34 12.77 -20.38
N GLN A 142 0.12 14.02 -20.01
CA GLN A 142 0.47 15.18 -20.84
C GLN A 142 1.98 15.35 -21.03
N MET A 143 2.79 15.09 -19.98
CA MET A 143 4.26 15.05 -20.09
C MET A 143 4.76 13.86 -20.93
N THR A 144 3.92 12.84 -21.15
CA THR A 144 4.29 11.60 -21.83
C THR A 144 3.59 11.38 -23.16
N PHE A 145 2.59 12.20 -23.54
CA PHE A 145 1.94 12.09 -24.83
C PHE A 145 2.81 12.59 -25.98
N ASP A 146 3.74 13.52 -25.73
CA ASP A 146 4.50 14.16 -26.77
C ASP A 146 5.88 13.55 -27.08
N GLU A 147 6.46 12.72 -26.17
CA GLU A 147 7.71 12.00 -26.47
C GLU A 147 7.84 10.72 -25.61
N TYR A 148 8.18 9.62 -26.27
CA TYR A 148 8.51 8.31 -25.65
C TYR A 148 9.87 8.36 -24.93
N ASP A 149 10.08 9.37 -24.06
CA ASP A 149 11.38 9.61 -23.45
C ASP A 149 11.40 9.24 -21.96
N SER A 150 12.41 8.44 -21.59
CA SER A 150 12.73 8.07 -20.21
C SER A 150 13.05 9.29 -19.32
N SER A 151 13.38 10.44 -19.90
CA SER A 151 13.70 11.66 -19.15
C SER A 151 12.54 12.19 -18.30
N SER A 152 11.29 11.98 -18.75
CA SER A 152 10.09 12.36 -18.01
C SER A 152 9.93 11.53 -16.74
N LEU A 153 10.27 10.24 -16.78
CA LEU A 153 10.21 9.34 -15.62
C LEU A 153 11.21 9.73 -14.53
N VAL A 154 12.42 10.15 -14.94
CA VAL A 154 13.45 10.70 -14.04
C VAL A 154 12.94 11.95 -13.31
N LYS A 155 12.20 12.83 -14.00
CA LYS A 155 11.62 14.04 -13.40
C LYS A 155 10.60 13.69 -12.32
N ILE A 156 9.70 12.74 -12.62
CA ILE A 156 8.72 12.25 -11.64
C ILE A 156 9.42 11.69 -10.40
N LYS A 157 10.47 10.89 -10.60
CA LYS A 157 11.23 10.30 -9.50
C LYS A 157 11.90 11.36 -8.63
N LYS A 158 12.49 12.38 -9.23
CA LYS A 158 13.10 13.51 -8.50
C LYS A 158 12.08 14.34 -7.73
N GLN A 159 10.91 14.57 -8.30
CA GLN A 159 9.83 15.31 -7.63
C GLN A 159 9.30 14.62 -6.37
N GLN A 160 9.43 13.30 -6.24
CA GLN A 160 9.05 12.56 -5.05
C GLN A 160 9.73 13.08 -3.78
N ILE A 161 10.95 13.61 -3.86
CA ILE A 161 11.70 14.16 -2.73
C ILE A 161 11.02 15.43 -2.21
N ASP A 162 10.71 16.37 -3.10
CA ASP A 162 10.08 17.63 -2.74
C ASP A 162 8.65 17.41 -2.20
N ILE A 163 7.94 16.46 -2.78
CA ILE A 163 6.60 16.03 -2.32
C ILE A 163 6.69 15.45 -0.90
N ALA A 164 7.63 14.53 -0.66
CA ALA A 164 7.78 13.90 0.65
C ALA A 164 8.21 14.93 1.72
N GLU A 165 9.14 15.84 1.42
CA GLU A 165 9.55 16.92 2.31
C GLU A 165 8.35 17.77 2.74
N ARG A 166 7.62 18.29 1.76
CA ARG A 166 6.47 19.14 2.01
C ARG A 166 5.40 18.48 2.86
N LEU A 167 5.05 17.23 2.52
CA LEU A 167 4.04 16.49 3.28
C LEU A 167 4.49 16.17 4.71
N LEU A 168 5.80 15.96 4.94
CA LEU A 168 6.35 15.82 6.29
C LEU A 168 6.24 17.14 7.07
N ASP A 169 6.53 18.28 6.45
CA ASP A 169 6.41 19.61 7.06
C ASP A 169 4.96 19.96 7.40
N GLU A 170 4.00 19.47 6.61
CA GLU A 170 2.56 19.58 6.84
C GLU A 170 2.03 18.55 7.86
N ASN A 171 2.91 17.80 8.54
CA ASN A 171 2.56 16.73 9.48
C ASN A 171 1.64 15.64 8.92
N THR A 172 1.71 15.40 7.60
CA THR A 172 1.02 14.29 6.97
C THR A 172 1.57 12.97 7.50
N SER A 173 0.69 11.96 7.66
CA SER A 173 1.10 10.64 8.12
C SER A 173 2.16 10.04 7.19
N SER A 174 3.28 9.60 7.77
CA SER A 174 4.37 8.98 7.03
C SER A 174 3.95 7.74 6.22
N LEU A 175 2.95 6.99 6.68
CA LEU A 175 2.41 5.84 5.98
C LEU A 175 1.61 6.27 4.73
N ASP A 176 0.88 7.39 4.83
CA ASP A 176 0.17 7.95 3.68
C ASP A 176 1.14 8.52 2.64
N ILE A 177 2.25 9.11 3.10
CA ILE A 177 3.34 9.55 2.21
C ILE A 177 3.96 8.33 1.49
N CYS A 178 4.29 7.25 2.20
CA CYS A 178 4.80 6.03 1.58
C CYS A 178 3.81 5.41 0.59
N TYR A 179 2.51 5.47 0.89
CA TYR A 179 1.47 5.03 -0.04
C TYR A 179 1.49 5.86 -1.33
N LEU A 180 1.57 7.19 -1.23
CA LEU A 180 1.67 8.09 -2.39
C LEU A 180 2.95 7.82 -3.19
N LEU A 181 4.10 7.66 -2.52
CA LEU A 181 5.36 7.32 -3.19
C LEU A 181 5.26 6.00 -3.95
N SER A 182 4.62 4.98 -3.35
CA SER A 182 4.36 3.70 -4.01
C SER A 182 3.45 3.86 -5.22
N PHE A 183 2.43 4.70 -5.11
CA PHE A 183 1.54 5.00 -6.23
C PHE A 183 2.30 5.64 -7.40
N LEU A 184 3.13 6.65 -7.13
CA LEU A 184 3.97 7.32 -8.14
C LEU A 184 4.96 6.33 -8.78
N ASN A 185 5.57 5.45 -7.99
CA ASN A 185 6.42 4.39 -8.52
C ASN A 185 5.63 3.44 -9.44
N ASN A 186 4.39 3.06 -9.08
CA ASN A 186 3.54 2.22 -9.94
C ASN A 186 3.18 2.90 -11.26
N VAL A 187 3.07 4.23 -11.31
CA VAL A 187 2.91 4.98 -12.57
C VAL A 187 4.17 4.83 -13.43
N ILE A 188 5.36 4.99 -12.84
CA ILE A 188 6.64 4.80 -13.52
C ILE A 188 6.72 3.36 -14.06
N PHE A 189 6.37 2.34 -13.26
CA PHE A 189 6.32 0.94 -13.68
C PHE A 189 5.43 0.74 -14.92
N ARG A 190 4.17 1.19 -14.86
CA ARG A 190 3.21 1.02 -15.98
C ARG A 190 3.75 1.65 -17.26
N ARG A 191 4.35 2.82 -17.16
CA ARG A 191 4.90 3.51 -18.33
C ARG A 191 6.12 2.79 -18.89
N SER A 192 7.06 2.37 -18.05
CA SER A 192 8.22 1.60 -18.45
C SER A 192 7.82 0.29 -19.16
N ILE A 193 6.79 -0.40 -18.65
CA ILE A 193 6.28 -1.63 -19.27
C ILE A 193 5.66 -1.34 -20.63
N ARG A 194 4.84 -0.29 -20.79
CA ARG A 194 4.25 0.08 -22.10
C ARG A 194 5.31 0.42 -23.14
N ILE A 195 6.35 1.16 -22.77
CA ILE A 195 7.47 1.47 -23.65
C ILE A 195 8.19 0.17 -24.07
N ALA A 196 8.42 -0.74 -23.14
CA ALA A 196 9.04 -2.02 -23.39
C ALA A 196 8.17 -2.90 -24.30
N GLU A 197 6.84 -2.98 -24.07
CA GLU A 197 5.90 -3.70 -24.95
C GLU A 197 6.01 -3.23 -26.40
N GLN A 198 6.01 -1.93 -26.63
CA GLN A 198 6.11 -1.40 -28.00
C GLN A 198 7.43 -1.81 -28.69
N LYS A 199 8.55 -1.76 -27.96
CA LYS A 199 9.85 -2.17 -28.47
C LYS A 199 9.91 -3.67 -28.78
N VAL A 200 9.38 -4.51 -27.88
CA VAL A 200 9.42 -5.96 -28.04
C VAL A 200 8.45 -6.42 -29.12
N ASN A 201 7.26 -5.81 -29.21
CA ASN A 201 6.28 -6.09 -30.26
C ASN A 201 6.85 -5.80 -31.66
N ALA A 202 7.65 -4.76 -31.80
CA ALA A 202 8.33 -4.44 -33.07
C ALA A 202 9.34 -5.52 -33.50
N LYS A 203 9.83 -6.37 -32.59
CA LYS A 203 10.73 -7.50 -32.89
C LYS A 203 10.01 -8.69 -33.54
N ASN A 204 8.66 -8.74 -33.49
CA ASN A 204 7.82 -9.81 -34.03
C ASN A 204 8.24 -11.24 -33.59
N ILE A 205 8.60 -11.40 -32.30
CA ILE A 205 9.05 -12.69 -31.73
C ILE A 205 7.92 -13.71 -31.74
N ILE A 206 6.71 -13.28 -31.40
CA ILE A 206 5.47 -14.07 -31.37
C ILE A 206 4.35 -13.35 -32.12
N LYS A 207 3.38 -14.08 -32.61
CA LYS A 207 2.19 -13.52 -33.28
C LYS A 207 1.02 -13.31 -32.32
N TYR A 208 0.93 -14.19 -31.33
CA TYR A 208 -0.10 -14.11 -30.28
C TYR A 208 0.56 -13.91 -28.92
N ILE A 209 0.28 -12.79 -28.30
CA ILE A 209 0.78 -12.49 -26.95
C ILE A 209 -0.23 -13.06 -25.96
N PRO A 210 0.16 -14.04 -25.12
CA PRO A 210 -0.71 -14.54 -24.06
C PRO A 210 -1.07 -13.41 -23.08
N ASP A 211 -2.23 -13.53 -22.44
CA ASP A 211 -2.59 -12.65 -21.35
C ASP A 211 -1.54 -12.75 -20.23
N TYR A 212 -1.16 -11.61 -19.68
CA TYR A 212 -0.13 -11.56 -18.65
C TYR A 212 -0.34 -10.44 -17.65
N THR A 213 0.34 -10.54 -16.54
CA THR A 213 0.42 -9.48 -15.54
C THR A 213 1.85 -9.29 -15.06
N VAL A 214 2.22 -8.03 -14.82
CA VAL A 214 3.47 -7.69 -14.13
C VAL A 214 3.17 -7.44 -12.68
N LEU A 215 3.95 -8.06 -11.82
CA LEU A 215 3.87 -7.94 -10.36
C LEU A 215 4.89 -6.94 -9.85
N VAL A 216 4.52 -6.21 -8.81
CA VAL A 216 5.43 -5.53 -7.90
C VAL A 216 5.35 -6.21 -6.54
N MET A 217 6.49 -6.43 -5.88
CA MET A 217 6.60 -7.23 -4.67
C MET A 217 7.13 -6.42 -3.50
N GLY A 218 7.23 -7.04 -2.32
CA GLY A 218 7.81 -6.45 -1.12
C GLY A 218 7.11 -5.16 -0.68
N SER A 219 7.86 -4.11 -0.39
CA SER A 219 7.29 -2.81 0.04
C SER A 219 6.41 -2.18 -1.03
N GLY A 220 6.74 -2.36 -2.31
CA GLY A 220 5.90 -1.92 -3.43
C GLY A 220 4.57 -2.66 -3.48
N GLY A 221 4.58 -3.98 -3.27
CA GLY A 221 3.38 -4.82 -3.18
C GLY A 221 2.48 -4.43 -2.02
N ARG A 222 3.04 -3.99 -0.90
CA ARG A 222 2.30 -3.46 0.25
C ARG A 222 1.86 -2.01 0.12
N MET A 223 2.32 -1.26 -0.88
CA MET A 223 2.15 0.20 -1.01
C MET A 223 2.82 0.96 0.15
N GLU A 224 4.01 0.54 0.54
CA GLU A 224 4.78 1.06 1.67
C GLU A 224 6.20 1.43 1.25
N SER A 225 6.42 1.77 -0.03
CA SER A 225 7.74 2.13 -0.55
C SER A 225 8.21 3.46 0.02
N PHE A 226 9.49 3.51 0.37
CA PHE A 226 10.21 4.73 0.69
C PHE A 226 10.70 5.46 -0.58
N LEU A 227 11.51 6.52 -0.41
CA LEU A 227 12.03 7.33 -1.53
C LEU A 227 12.90 6.56 -2.51
N SER A 228 13.65 5.58 -2.05
CA SER A 228 14.57 4.79 -2.90
C SER A 228 14.29 3.28 -2.73
N PRO A 229 13.15 2.78 -3.25
CA PRO A 229 12.94 1.34 -3.32
C PRO A 229 13.79 0.75 -4.44
N ASP A 230 14.27 -0.47 -4.26
CA ASP A 230 14.78 -1.30 -5.34
C ASP A 230 13.64 -1.96 -6.13
N GLN A 231 13.99 -2.56 -7.26
CA GLN A 231 13.04 -3.24 -8.12
C GLN A 231 12.80 -4.67 -7.62
N ASP A 232 11.63 -4.90 -7.03
CA ASP A 232 11.15 -6.26 -6.75
C ASP A 232 9.94 -6.50 -7.67
N ASN A 233 10.11 -7.29 -8.73
CA ASN A 233 9.07 -7.49 -9.74
C ASN A 233 9.06 -8.90 -10.33
N GLY A 234 7.92 -9.28 -10.93
CA GLY A 234 7.75 -10.57 -11.59
C GLY A 234 6.75 -10.50 -12.73
N ILE A 235 6.71 -11.54 -13.57
CA ILE A 235 5.72 -11.71 -14.63
C ILE A 235 5.01 -13.04 -14.45
N ILE A 236 3.68 -13.00 -14.56
CA ILE A 236 2.83 -14.18 -14.73
C ILE A 236 2.18 -14.07 -16.09
N TYR A 237 2.21 -15.14 -16.88
CA TYR A 237 1.50 -15.21 -18.15
C TYR A 237 0.64 -16.48 -18.24
N GLU A 238 -0.40 -16.42 -19.07
CA GLU A 238 -1.19 -17.61 -19.39
C GLU A 238 -0.39 -18.60 -20.22
N GLN A 239 -0.57 -19.88 -19.95
CA GLN A 239 -0.09 -20.92 -20.86
C GLN A 239 -0.96 -20.91 -22.11
N SER A 240 -0.34 -20.92 -23.29
CA SER A 240 -1.04 -20.88 -24.57
C SER A 240 -0.47 -21.89 -25.53
N ASP A 241 -1.36 -22.64 -26.21
CA ASP A 241 -1.01 -23.57 -27.28
C ASP A 241 -0.91 -22.89 -28.66
N LYS A 242 -1.14 -21.56 -28.72
CA LYS A 242 -1.13 -20.77 -29.95
C LYS A 242 0.27 -20.39 -30.44
N GLU A 243 1.26 -20.51 -29.56
CA GLU A 243 2.65 -20.13 -29.79
C GLU A 243 3.62 -21.17 -29.23
N ASP A 244 4.83 -21.21 -29.77
CA ASP A 244 5.93 -22.01 -29.20
C ASP A 244 6.30 -21.52 -27.80
N PRO A 245 6.26 -22.35 -26.75
CA PRO A 245 6.62 -21.97 -25.40
C PRO A 245 7.98 -21.28 -25.26
N LYS A 246 8.98 -21.68 -26.05
CA LYS A 246 10.31 -21.07 -26.06
C LYS A 246 10.26 -19.62 -26.58
N LYS A 247 9.44 -19.36 -27.59
CA LYS A 247 9.26 -18.02 -28.13
C LYS A 247 8.49 -17.13 -27.16
N VAL A 248 7.50 -17.69 -26.44
CA VAL A 248 6.77 -16.98 -25.40
C VAL A 248 7.72 -16.58 -24.26
N ASP A 249 8.57 -17.50 -23.78
CA ASP A 249 9.56 -17.16 -22.75
C ASP A 249 10.56 -16.11 -23.24
N LEU A 250 11.04 -16.22 -24.47
CA LEU A 250 11.93 -15.20 -25.07
C LEU A 250 11.25 -13.82 -25.15
N TYR A 251 9.96 -13.77 -25.51
CA TYR A 251 9.20 -12.52 -25.55
C TYR A 251 9.16 -11.85 -24.18
N PHE A 252 8.80 -12.60 -23.13
CA PHE A 252 8.73 -12.06 -21.78
C PHE A 252 10.11 -11.78 -21.17
N GLU A 253 11.14 -12.49 -21.59
CA GLU A 253 12.53 -12.16 -21.23
C GLU A 253 12.96 -10.80 -21.79
N GLU A 254 12.72 -10.55 -23.07
CA GLU A 254 13.04 -9.27 -23.69
C GLU A 254 12.20 -8.13 -23.10
N LEU A 255 10.90 -8.39 -22.81
CA LEU A 255 10.04 -7.43 -22.12
C LEU A 255 10.61 -7.09 -20.72
N ALA A 256 11.02 -8.10 -19.97
CA ALA A 256 11.60 -7.91 -18.63
C ALA A 256 12.90 -7.11 -18.68
N LYS A 257 13.80 -7.41 -19.63
CA LYS A 257 15.07 -6.65 -19.80
C LYS A 257 14.81 -5.18 -20.12
N ASP A 258 13.90 -4.92 -21.03
CA ASP A 258 13.63 -3.54 -21.47
C ASP A 258 12.95 -2.70 -20.38
N PHE A 259 11.92 -3.24 -19.67
CA PHE A 259 11.28 -2.42 -18.64
C PHE A 259 12.12 -2.28 -17.37
N THR A 260 12.87 -3.31 -16.94
CA THR A 260 13.74 -3.18 -15.77
C THR A 260 14.87 -2.20 -16.01
N LYS A 261 15.43 -2.17 -17.25
CA LYS A 261 16.39 -1.13 -17.63
C LYS A 261 15.75 0.26 -17.59
N SER A 262 14.54 0.41 -18.13
CA SER A 262 13.81 1.68 -18.10
C SER A 262 13.53 2.17 -16.68
N LEU A 263 13.24 1.28 -15.75
CA LEU A 263 13.04 1.59 -14.33
C LEU A 263 14.35 2.04 -13.66
N ASP A 264 15.45 1.37 -13.94
CA ASP A 264 16.78 1.74 -13.44
C ASP A 264 17.19 3.12 -13.95
N ASP A 265 17.04 3.36 -15.25
CA ASP A 265 17.28 4.67 -15.90
C ASP A 265 16.38 5.76 -15.28
N ALA A 266 15.16 5.42 -14.82
CA ALA A 266 14.25 6.34 -14.15
C ALA A 266 14.61 6.62 -12.68
N GLY A 267 15.56 5.88 -12.09
CA GLY A 267 16.00 6.04 -10.70
C GLY A 267 15.31 5.07 -9.70
N ILE A 268 14.79 3.95 -10.19
CA ILE A 268 14.38 2.79 -9.37
C ILE A 268 15.43 1.70 -9.60
N PRO A 269 16.44 1.56 -8.73
CA PRO A 269 17.61 0.74 -8.98
C PRO A 269 17.29 -0.76 -9.01
N LEU A 270 18.12 -1.52 -9.71
CA LEU A 270 18.03 -2.98 -9.78
C LEU A 270 18.14 -3.60 -8.38
N CYS A 271 17.36 -4.67 -8.13
CA CYS A 271 17.42 -5.43 -6.89
C CYS A 271 18.70 -6.26 -6.82
N LYS A 272 19.52 -6.03 -5.77
CA LYS A 272 20.74 -6.80 -5.53
C LYS A 272 20.46 -8.28 -5.25
N GLY A 273 19.27 -8.61 -4.77
CA GLY A 273 18.80 -9.98 -4.53
C GLY A 273 18.33 -10.70 -5.80
N ASN A 274 18.39 -10.04 -6.97
CA ASN A 274 17.93 -10.59 -8.26
C ASN A 274 16.44 -11.04 -8.25
N LEU A 275 15.60 -10.30 -7.50
CA LEU A 275 14.16 -10.53 -7.38
C LEU A 275 13.39 -9.77 -8.49
N MET A 276 13.78 -10.02 -9.74
CA MET A 276 13.24 -9.30 -10.91
C MET A 276 12.86 -10.26 -12.01
N ALA A 277 11.91 -9.86 -12.85
CA ALA A 277 11.41 -10.64 -13.97
C ALA A 277 12.50 -11.01 -15.02
N THR A 278 13.67 -10.34 -15.01
CA THR A 278 14.83 -10.74 -15.79
C THR A 278 15.37 -12.11 -15.37
N ASN A 279 15.18 -12.51 -14.11
CA ASN A 279 15.49 -13.82 -13.60
C ASN A 279 14.32 -14.78 -13.88
N PRO A 280 14.55 -15.94 -14.55
CA PRO A 280 13.48 -16.91 -14.85
C PRO A 280 12.71 -17.43 -13.63
N LEU A 281 13.26 -17.31 -12.42
CA LEU A 281 12.51 -17.64 -11.20
C LEU A 281 11.29 -16.75 -10.99
N TRP A 282 11.31 -15.53 -11.52
CA TRP A 282 10.26 -14.51 -11.35
C TRP A 282 9.49 -14.23 -12.65
N ARG A 283 9.66 -15.02 -13.68
CA ARG A 283 8.99 -14.93 -14.99
C ARG A 283 8.54 -16.30 -15.42
N LYS A 284 7.25 -16.61 -15.32
CA LYS A 284 6.70 -17.94 -15.60
C LYS A 284 5.25 -17.88 -16.03
N SER A 285 4.79 -18.95 -16.67
CA SER A 285 3.35 -19.20 -16.82
C SER A 285 2.70 -19.45 -15.44
N LEU A 286 1.39 -19.21 -15.33
CA LEU A 286 0.66 -19.42 -14.08
C LEU A 286 0.77 -20.87 -13.55
N PRO A 287 0.67 -21.93 -14.37
CA PRO A 287 0.92 -23.31 -13.92
C PRO A 287 2.33 -23.53 -13.37
N GLU A 288 3.36 -22.98 -14.05
CA GLU A 288 4.75 -23.09 -13.60
C GLU A 288 4.99 -22.34 -12.28
N TRP A 289 4.36 -21.18 -12.10
CA TRP A 289 4.38 -20.47 -10.83
C TRP A 289 3.78 -21.31 -9.70
N LYS A 290 2.63 -21.95 -9.93
CA LYS A 290 2.00 -22.83 -8.93
C LYS A 290 2.89 -24.02 -8.58
N ASN A 291 3.49 -24.66 -9.57
CA ASN A 291 4.43 -25.76 -9.38
C ASN A 291 5.67 -25.33 -8.60
N GLN A 292 6.21 -24.15 -8.90
CA GLN A 292 7.37 -23.61 -8.19
C GLN A 292 7.06 -23.30 -6.72
N VAL A 293 5.92 -22.65 -6.44
CA VAL A 293 5.46 -22.38 -5.08
C VAL A 293 5.26 -23.69 -4.32
N GLN A 294 4.61 -24.68 -4.92
CA GLN A 294 4.44 -26.01 -4.35
C GLN A 294 5.78 -26.64 -3.97
N SER A 295 6.76 -26.60 -4.89
CA SER A 295 8.10 -27.11 -4.66
C SER A 295 8.82 -26.37 -3.51
N TRP A 296 8.69 -25.04 -3.42
CA TRP A 296 9.30 -24.27 -2.34
C TRP A 296 8.72 -24.61 -0.97
N VAL A 297 7.40 -24.86 -0.91
CA VAL A 297 6.70 -25.24 0.32
C VAL A 297 7.01 -26.67 0.75
N GLU A 298 7.19 -27.59 -0.20
CA GLU A 298 7.55 -28.99 0.07
C GLU A 298 9.02 -29.15 0.47
N ASN A 299 9.91 -28.36 -0.14
CA ASN A 299 11.35 -28.39 0.08
C ASN A 299 11.79 -27.13 0.85
N LEU A 300 11.38 -27.06 2.13
CA LEU A 300 11.67 -25.92 2.99
C LEU A 300 13.19 -25.78 3.21
N SER A 301 13.75 -24.67 2.71
CA SER A 301 15.10 -24.21 2.91
C SER A 301 15.08 -22.72 3.27
N GLU A 302 16.15 -22.18 3.85
CA GLU A 302 16.23 -20.73 4.12
C GLU A 302 16.01 -19.91 2.84
N GLN A 303 16.58 -20.33 1.72
CA GLN A 303 16.42 -19.64 0.43
C GLN A 303 14.98 -19.68 -0.09
N ASN A 304 14.34 -20.86 -0.08
CA ASN A 304 12.97 -21.02 -0.56
C ASN A 304 11.97 -20.21 0.29
N LEU A 305 12.26 -20.08 1.58
CA LEU A 305 11.42 -19.27 2.48
C LEU A 305 11.53 -17.79 2.22
N ILE A 306 12.74 -17.29 1.94
CA ILE A 306 12.92 -15.89 1.53
C ILE A 306 12.07 -15.63 0.28
N TYR A 307 12.08 -16.56 -0.68
CA TYR A 307 11.27 -16.42 -1.91
C TYR A 307 9.77 -16.43 -1.62
N VAL A 308 9.30 -17.35 -0.79
CA VAL A 308 7.89 -17.43 -0.39
C VAL A 308 7.48 -16.18 0.38
N ASP A 309 8.33 -15.68 1.28
CA ASP A 309 8.10 -14.48 2.06
C ASP A 309 7.99 -13.23 1.18
N MET A 310 8.89 -13.09 0.20
CA MET A 310 8.83 -12.00 -0.78
C MET A 310 7.58 -12.11 -1.67
N LEU A 311 7.21 -13.33 -2.07
CA LEU A 311 6.06 -13.57 -2.93
C LEU A 311 4.71 -13.40 -2.21
N TYR A 312 4.68 -13.39 -0.88
CA TYR A 312 3.42 -13.13 -0.15
C TYR A 312 2.92 -11.69 -0.31
N ASP A 313 3.83 -10.73 -0.44
CA ASP A 313 3.54 -9.31 -0.55
C ASP A 313 3.68 -8.82 -1.99
N PHE A 314 2.79 -9.22 -2.89
CA PHE A 314 2.78 -8.72 -4.26
C PHE A 314 1.43 -8.12 -4.66
N ARG A 315 1.43 -7.40 -5.76
CA ARG A 315 0.22 -6.94 -6.47
C ARG A 315 0.47 -6.82 -7.97
N SER A 316 -0.60 -6.95 -8.75
CA SER A 316 -0.56 -6.57 -10.16
C SER A 316 -0.37 -5.07 -10.30
N VAL A 317 0.58 -4.66 -11.13
CA VAL A 317 0.81 -3.25 -11.50
C VAL A 317 0.42 -2.98 -12.94
N PHE A 318 0.41 -4.00 -13.80
CA PHE A 318 0.09 -3.91 -15.22
C PHE A 318 -0.48 -5.23 -15.74
N GLY A 319 -1.34 -5.18 -16.77
CA GLY A 319 -1.93 -6.36 -17.40
C GLY A 319 -3.18 -6.89 -16.70
N LYS A 320 -3.41 -8.20 -16.71
CA LYS A 320 -4.59 -8.88 -16.16
C LYS A 320 -4.42 -9.21 -14.68
N PRO A 321 -5.08 -8.49 -13.76
CA PRO A 321 -4.94 -8.71 -12.32
C PRO A 321 -5.46 -10.09 -11.87
N GLU A 322 -6.36 -10.72 -12.62
CA GLU A 322 -6.95 -12.03 -12.31
C GLU A 322 -5.89 -13.12 -12.17
N LEU A 323 -4.83 -13.06 -12.98
CA LEU A 323 -3.70 -13.99 -12.88
C LEU A 323 -2.94 -13.85 -11.56
N ALA A 324 -2.80 -12.61 -11.09
CA ALA A 324 -2.20 -12.32 -9.79
C ALA A 324 -3.08 -12.78 -8.64
N ASP A 325 -4.40 -12.58 -8.73
CA ASP A 325 -5.36 -12.98 -7.70
C ASP A 325 -5.43 -14.51 -7.59
N GLU A 326 -5.38 -15.24 -8.72
CA GLU A 326 -5.37 -16.69 -8.73
C GLU A 326 -4.08 -17.26 -8.11
N LEU A 327 -2.92 -16.69 -8.44
CA LEU A 327 -1.66 -17.09 -7.81
C LEU A 327 -1.68 -16.75 -6.30
N ARG A 328 -2.22 -15.60 -5.90
CA ARG A 328 -2.36 -15.21 -4.50
C ARG A 328 -3.21 -16.20 -3.70
N ALA A 329 -4.36 -16.58 -4.23
CA ALA A 329 -5.24 -17.57 -3.59
C ALA A 329 -4.52 -18.90 -3.40
N PHE A 330 -3.77 -19.36 -4.41
CA PHE A 330 -2.96 -20.58 -4.34
C PHE A 330 -1.86 -20.50 -3.28
N ILE A 331 -1.10 -19.40 -3.24
CA ILE A 331 -0.04 -19.19 -2.25
C ILE A 331 -0.63 -19.20 -0.85
N PHE A 332 -1.71 -18.47 -0.65
CA PHE A 332 -2.38 -18.36 0.64
C PHE A 332 -2.82 -19.73 1.19
N ASP A 333 -3.40 -20.57 0.34
CA ASP A 333 -3.75 -21.96 0.70
C ASP A 333 -2.53 -22.78 1.17
N LYS A 334 -1.38 -22.62 0.49
CA LYS A 334 -0.16 -23.37 0.81
C LYS A 334 0.53 -22.89 2.07
N LEU A 335 0.46 -21.58 2.38
CA LEU A 335 1.13 -20.99 3.54
C LEU A 335 0.46 -21.30 4.88
N ILE A 336 -0.81 -21.67 4.88
CA ILE A 336 -1.55 -22.09 6.11
C ILE A 336 -1.00 -23.42 6.67
N ASN A 337 0.02 -23.99 6.09
CA ASN A 337 0.66 -25.20 6.56
C ASN A 337 1.51 -24.96 7.83
N LYS A 338 1.30 -25.75 8.86
CA LYS A 338 2.02 -25.69 10.15
C LYS A 338 3.55 -25.67 10.02
N LYS A 339 4.10 -26.51 9.13
CA LYS A 339 5.55 -26.58 8.90
C LYS A 339 6.08 -25.27 8.31
N VAL A 340 5.34 -24.70 7.36
CA VAL A 340 5.70 -23.42 6.70
C VAL A 340 5.71 -22.29 7.73
N LEU A 341 4.64 -22.17 8.54
CA LEU A 341 4.55 -21.15 9.60
C LEU A 341 5.70 -21.24 10.62
N LYS A 342 6.03 -22.44 11.11
CA LYS A 342 7.17 -22.63 12.00
C LYS A 342 8.48 -22.18 11.38
N PHE A 343 8.63 -22.45 10.10
CA PHE A 343 9.86 -22.14 9.39
C PHE A 343 9.98 -20.65 9.05
N LEU A 344 8.90 -20.00 8.64
CA LEU A 344 8.83 -18.54 8.45
C LEU A 344 9.18 -17.82 9.76
N PHE A 345 8.63 -18.29 10.87
CA PHE A 345 8.93 -17.73 12.17
C PHE A 345 10.40 -17.90 12.57
N LYS A 346 10.98 -19.10 12.37
CA LYS A 346 12.39 -19.37 12.69
C LYS A 346 13.33 -18.44 11.91
N ASN A 347 13.01 -18.12 10.67
CA ASN A 347 13.78 -17.18 9.87
C ASN A 347 13.68 -15.74 10.40
N ASP A 348 12.49 -15.33 10.84
CA ASP A 348 12.25 -14.02 11.47
C ASP A 348 12.91 -13.91 12.86
N GLU A 349 13.03 -15.01 13.63
CA GLU A 349 13.64 -15.03 14.97
C GLU A 349 15.07 -14.48 14.97
N ASN A 350 15.81 -14.70 13.89
CA ASN A 350 17.20 -14.23 13.75
C ASN A 350 17.32 -12.71 13.55
N ARG A 351 16.21 -12.00 13.23
CA ARG A 351 16.18 -10.55 13.05
C ARG A 351 15.65 -9.87 14.31
N GLN A 352 16.53 -9.53 15.23
CA GLN A 352 16.14 -8.76 16.42
C GLN A 352 15.86 -7.30 16.04
N ALA A 353 14.81 -6.70 16.63
CA ALA A 353 14.65 -5.25 16.56
C ALA A 353 15.84 -4.58 17.29
N GLY A 354 16.38 -3.55 16.70
CA GLY A 354 17.67 -2.90 16.91
C GLY A 354 18.08 -2.48 18.32
N LEU A 355 17.75 -3.27 19.36
CA LEU A 355 18.13 -3.04 20.75
C LEU A 355 18.83 -4.26 21.35
N THR A 356 19.88 -3.98 22.13
CA THR A 356 20.49 -4.96 23.04
C THR A 356 19.61 -5.17 24.27
N PHE A 357 19.94 -6.20 25.07
CA PHE A 357 19.29 -6.47 26.35
C PHE A 357 19.33 -5.25 27.32
N PHE A 358 20.38 -4.43 27.27
CA PHE A 358 20.53 -3.20 28.07
C PHE A 358 19.89 -1.95 27.41
N ASN A 359 18.96 -2.10 26.45
CA ASN A 359 18.30 -0.99 25.77
C ASN A 359 19.25 -0.03 25.02
N ASN A 360 20.40 -0.51 24.57
CA ASN A 360 21.29 0.23 23.68
C ASN A 360 21.00 -0.13 22.23
N PHE A 361 21.09 0.84 21.31
CA PHE A 361 20.92 0.58 19.89
C PHE A 361 22.00 -0.38 19.36
N ILE A 362 21.60 -1.35 18.56
CA ILE A 362 22.49 -2.23 17.80
C ILE A 362 22.92 -1.47 16.55
N LEU A 363 24.16 -1.03 16.54
CA LEU A 363 24.72 -0.25 15.43
C LEU A 363 25.51 -1.17 14.49
N GLU A 364 25.52 -0.78 13.20
CA GLU A 364 26.32 -1.46 12.18
C GLU A 364 27.82 -1.42 12.52
N LYS A 365 28.51 -2.56 12.38
CA LYS A 365 29.92 -2.71 12.73
C LYS A 365 30.78 -3.18 11.56
N LYS A 366 30.19 -3.95 10.63
CA LYS A 366 30.89 -4.66 9.56
C LYS A 366 31.02 -3.85 8.28
N ASP A 367 29.94 -3.13 7.93
CA ASP A 367 29.91 -2.29 6.74
C ASP A 367 30.62 -0.95 7.02
N PRO A 368 31.78 -0.68 6.41
CA PRO A 368 32.54 0.55 6.64
C PRO A 368 31.75 1.84 6.33
N GLU A 369 30.88 1.78 5.32
CA GLU A 369 30.09 2.95 4.89
C GLU A 369 28.95 3.32 5.86
N ASN A 370 28.48 2.34 6.65
CA ASN A 370 27.37 2.51 7.56
C ASN A 370 27.76 2.25 9.02
N LYS A 371 29.06 2.14 9.31
CA LYS A 371 29.59 1.87 10.66
C LYS A 371 29.11 2.93 11.66
N GLY A 372 28.57 2.48 12.77
CA GLY A 372 28.04 3.34 13.83
C GLY A 372 26.63 3.87 13.59
N LEU A 373 25.98 3.51 12.49
CA LEU A 373 24.59 3.84 12.17
C LEU A 373 23.65 2.69 12.57
N LEU A 374 22.38 3.00 12.76
CA LEU A 374 21.31 2.03 12.98
C LEU A 374 20.60 1.74 11.66
N ASP A 375 20.57 0.49 11.23
CA ASP A 375 19.71 0.06 10.11
C ASP A 375 18.24 0.08 10.57
N LEU A 376 17.56 1.20 10.39
CA LEU A 376 16.20 1.36 10.86
C LEU A 376 15.18 0.58 10.03
N LYS A 377 15.47 0.29 8.77
CA LYS A 377 14.62 -0.60 7.96
C LYS A 377 14.78 -2.04 8.43
N GLY A 378 15.99 -2.56 8.47
CA GLY A 378 16.28 -3.95 8.80
C GLY A 378 16.03 -4.31 10.27
N ALA A 379 16.26 -3.36 11.18
CA ALA A 379 16.11 -3.58 12.62
C ALA A 379 14.88 -2.88 13.25
N GLY A 380 14.04 -2.27 12.47
CA GLY A 380 12.85 -1.55 12.95
C GLY A 380 11.59 -1.87 12.16
N THR A 381 11.44 -1.28 10.97
CA THR A 381 10.19 -1.45 10.18
C THR A 381 10.00 -2.89 9.70
N LEU A 382 11.05 -3.56 9.26
CA LEU A 382 10.95 -4.92 8.72
C LEU A 382 10.54 -5.96 9.78
N PRO A 383 11.14 -6.01 10.99
CA PRO A 383 10.69 -6.92 12.05
C PRO A 383 9.22 -6.74 12.43
N LEU A 384 8.71 -5.51 12.46
CA LEU A 384 7.29 -5.24 12.71
C LEU A 384 6.42 -5.81 11.59
N VAL A 385 6.74 -5.49 10.33
CA VAL A 385 5.98 -5.94 9.16
C VAL A 385 5.96 -7.46 9.05
N GLU A 386 7.11 -8.13 9.26
CA GLU A 386 7.24 -9.58 9.23
C GLU A 386 6.39 -10.23 10.33
N THR A 387 6.44 -9.71 11.55
CA THR A 387 5.65 -10.26 12.67
C THR A 387 4.15 -10.11 12.43
N VAL A 388 3.69 -8.94 11.97
CA VAL A 388 2.28 -8.73 11.60
C VAL A 388 1.86 -9.65 10.45
N ARG A 389 2.73 -9.89 9.47
CA ARG A 389 2.49 -10.82 8.35
C ARG A 389 2.32 -12.25 8.84
N ILE A 390 3.17 -12.71 9.76
CA ILE A 390 3.08 -14.06 10.33
C ILE A 390 1.74 -14.25 11.07
N TYR A 391 1.32 -13.27 11.88
CA TYR A 391 0.00 -13.29 12.49
C TYR A 391 -1.13 -13.31 11.45
N SER A 392 -0.97 -12.57 10.36
CA SER A 392 -1.94 -12.53 9.27
C SER A 392 -2.08 -13.88 8.57
N ILE A 393 -0.97 -14.56 8.25
CA ILE A 393 -0.99 -15.89 7.66
C ILE A 393 -1.65 -16.89 8.62
N LYS A 394 -1.27 -16.89 9.91
CA LYS A 394 -1.81 -17.77 10.94
C LYS A 394 -3.34 -17.62 11.06
N ASN A 395 -3.83 -16.39 11.02
CA ASN A 395 -5.25 -16.06 11.22
C ASN A 395 -6.03 -15.89 9.92
N ARG A 396 -5.48 -16.33 8.79
CA ARG A 396 -6.12 -16.29 7.47
C ARG A 396 -6.51 -14.89 6.97
N VAL A 397 -5.75 -13.88 7.36
CA VAL A 397 -5.92 -12.50 6.91
C VAL A 397 -5.22 -12.30 5.56
N ASN A 398 -6.00 -12.26 4.47
CA ASN A 398 -5.48 -12.09 3.11
C ASN A 398 -5.42 -10.61 2.71
N ARG A 399 -4.56 -9.85 3.37
CA ARG A 399 -4.25 -8.44 3.05
C ARG A 399 -2.77 -8.29 2.74
N SER A 400 -2.40 -7.35 1.85
CA SER A 400 -1.00 -7.03 1.57
C SER A 400 -0.50 -5.89 2.46
N ASN A 401 -1.28 -4.83 2.64
CA ASN A 401 -0.88 -3.66 3.40
C ASN A 401 -0.83 -3.93 4.90
N THR A 402 0.22 -3.46 5.58
CA THR A 402 0.46 -3.74 7.00
C THR A 402 -0.62 -3.15 7.92
N LEU A 403 -1.09 -1.92 7.67
CA LEU A 403 -2.19 -1.34 8.46
C LEU A 403 -3.48 -2.13 8.30
N ALA A 404 -3.81 -2.55 7.07
CA ALA A 404 -5.01 -3.35 6.82
C ALA A 404 -4.94 -4.72 7.53
N ARG A 405 -3.74 -5.29 7.64
CA ARG A 405 -3.50 -6.52 8.44
C ARG A 405 -3.74 -6.28 9.93
N ILE A 406 -3.16 -5.22 10.47
CA ILE A 406 -3.31 -4.86 11.89
C ILE A 406 -4.78 -4.66 12.25
N GLU A 407 -5.52 -3.93 11.42
CA GLU A 407 -6.95 -3.67 11.62
C GLU A 407 -7.78 -4.97 11.57
N GLU A 408 -7.56 -5.84 10.58
CA GLU A 408 -8.29 -7.11 10.44
C GLU A 408 -7.93 -8.08 11.59
N LEU A 409 -6.68 -8.12 12.04
CA LEU A 409 -6.25 -8.89 13.21
C LEU A 409 -6.90 -8.37 14.52
N ASN A 410 -7.11 -7.07 14.65
CA ASN A 410 -7.87 -6.50 15.75
C ASN A 410 -9.36 -6.89 15.69
N GLN A 411 -9.98 -6.85 14.51
CA GLN A 411 -11.38 -7.30 14.34
C GLN A 411 -11.54 -8.78 14.70
N LEU A 412 -10.53 -9.61 14.43
CA LEU A 412 -10.47 -11.01 14.81
C LEU A 412 -10.09 -11.23 16.29
N LYS A 413 -9.86 -10.16 17.07
CA LYS A 413 -9.44 -10.20 18.48
C LYS A 413 -8.08 -10.90 18.72
N VAL A 414 -7.24 -10.95 17.70
CA VAL A 414 -5.84 -11.40 17.81
C VAL A 414 -4.99 -10.33 18.47
N PHE A 415 -5.24 -9.08 18.13
CA PHE A 415 -4.74 -7.90 18.81
C PHE A 415 -5.89 -7.19 19.50
N ASP A 416 -5.69 -6.78 20.75
CA ASP A 416 -6.64 -5.88 21.42
C ASP A 416 -6.48 -4.43 20.90
N ASP A 417 -7.36 -3.53 21.35
CA ASP A 417 -7.35 -2.15 20.89
C ASP A 417 -6.06 -1.40 21.28
N HIS A 418 -5.49 -1.71 22.45
CA HIS A 418 -4.23 -1.10 22.91
C HIS A 418 -3.05 -1.60 22.08
N GLU A 419 -3.01 -2.89 21.79
CA GLU A 419 -1.97 -3.48 20.93
C GLU A 419 -2.05 -2.94 19.52
N ARG A 420 -3.26 -2.90 18.92
CA ARG A 420 -3.48 -2.30 17.60
C ARG A 420 -2.94 -0.87 17.55
N ASP A 421 -3.38 -0.01 18.48
CA ASP A 421 -2.98 1.40 18.51
C ASP A 421 -1.46 1.55 18.69
N PHE A 422 -0.87 0.69 19.51
CA PHE A 422 0.57 0.71 19.74
C PHE A 422 1.38 0.26 18.53
N ILE A 423 0.97 -0.85 17.88
CA ILE A 423 1.64 -1.38 16.69
C ILE A 423 1.52 -0.38 15.53
N GLU A 424 0.34 0.19 15.32
CA GLU A 424 0.09 1.22 14.30
C GLU A 424 0.95 2.47 14.55
N SER A 425 0.95 2.99 15.80
CA SER A 425 1.76 4.15 16.18
C SER A 425 3.25 3.89 16.01
N GLY A 426 3.71 2.70 16.36
CA GLY A 426 5.09 2.27 16.16
C GLY A 426 5.46 2.21 14.69
N HIS A 427 4.60 1.64 13.84
CA HIS A 427 4.82 1.59 12.41
C HIS A 427 4.90 3.00 11.80
N ARG A 428 3.97 3.91 12.17
CA ARG A 428 3.99 5.32 11.75
C ARG A 428 5.26 6.02 12.18
N PHE A 429 5.67 5.85 13.43
CA PHE A 429 6.85 6.51 13.97
C PHE A 429 8.14 6.04 13.32
N LEU A 430 8.36 4.74 13.19
CA LEU A 430 9.54 4.17 12.53
C LEU A 430 9.63 4.63 11.07
N THR A 431 8.50 4.60 10.37
CA THR A 431 8.40 5.09 8.98
C THR A 431 8.70 6.58 8.90
N TYR A 432 8.19 7.39 9.84
CA TYR A 432 8.47 8.83 9.91
C TYR A 432 9.96 9.12 10.07
N ILE A 433 10.61 8.50 11.04
CA ILE A 433 12.06 8.71 11.30
C ILE A 433 12.89 8.33 10.07
N LEU A 434 12.57 7.19 9.44
CA LEU A 434 13.30 6.73 8.27
C LEU A 434 13.08 7.65 7.07
N LEU A 435 11.84 8.04 6.78
CA LEU A 435 11.49 8.91 5.67
C LEU A 435 12.09 10.31 5.84
N LYS A 436 12.01 10.90 7.04
CA LYS A 436 12.63 12.17 7.40
C LYS A 436 14.14 12.15 7.14
N ASN A 437 14.82 11.07 7.54
CA ASN A 437 16.24 10.90 7.28
C ASN A 437 16.55 10.78 5.77
N GLN A 438 15.74 10.02 5.03
CA GLN A 438 15.90 9.86 3.59
C GLN A 438 15.71 11.19 2.83
N VAL A 439 14.71 11.99 3.19
CA VAL A 439 14.49 13.33 2.64
C VAL A 439 15.71 14.22 2.94
N SER A 440 16.20 14.22 4.17
CA SER A 440 17.37 15.01 4.57
C SER A 440 18.62 14.63 3.77
N LEU A 441 18.90 13.34 3.58
CA LEU A 441 20.02 12.88 2.75
C LEU A 441 19.87 13.31 1.29
N ALA A 442 18.69 13.14 0.71
CA ALA A 442 18.39 13.48 -0.66
C ALA A 442 18.58 14.99 -0.91
N LYS A 443 18.14 15.85 0.00
CA LYS A 443 18.30 17.33 -0.08
C LYS A 443 19.76 17.76 0.01
N GLN A 444 20.59 16.99 0.70
CA GLN A 444 22.05 17.21 0.78
C GLN A 444 22.81 16.64 -0.44
N GLY A 445 22.11 15.99 -1.38
CA GLY A 445 22.73 15.32 -2.51
C GLY A 445 23.50 14.05 -2.12
N LEU A 446 23.22 13.51 -0.93
CA LEU A 446 23.83 12.29 -0.42
C LEU A 446 23.04 11.05 -0.86
N PRO A 447 23.67 9.88 -0.96
CA PRO A 447 22.97 8.62 -1.23
C PRO A 447 21.88 8.35 -0.21
N ILE A 448 20.66 8.05 -0.69
CA ILE A 448 19.53 7.71 0.17
C ILE A 448 19.79 6.33 0.78
N LYS A 449 19.80 6.25 2.12
CA LYS A 449 20.08 5.03 2.89
C LYS A 449 18.95 4.74 3.88
N ASN A 450 18.86 3.46 4.28
CA ASN A 450 17.96 3.00 5.35
C ASN A 450 18.59 3.08 6.76
N PHE A 451 19.79 3.62 6.84
CA PHE A 451 20.58 3.80 8.05
C PHE A 451 20.38 5.21 8.61
N ILE A 452 20.21 5.30 9.93
CA ILE A 452 20.10 6.57 10.65
C ILE A 452 21.23 6.70 11.68
N ASN A 453 21.64 7.92 11.97
CA ASN A 453 22.52 8.18 13.10
C ASN A 453 21.68 8.49 14.36
N PRO A 454 21.64 7.60 15.38
CA PRO A 454 20.84 7.87 16.58
C PRO A 454 21.28 9.11 17.38
N LYS A 455 22.49 9.61 17.13
CA LYS A 455 22.97 10.85 17.78
C LYS A 455 22.27 12.09 17.24
N ASN A 456 21.77 12.03 16.00
CA ASN A 456 21.08 13.14 15.35
C ASN A 456 19.57 13.21 15.71
N LEU A 457 19.05 12.21 16.43
CA LEU A 457 17.67 12.20 16.90
C LEU A 457 17.51 13.14 18.09
N LEU A 458 16.37 13.83 18.16
CA LEU A 458 15.95 14.55 19.36
C LEU A 458 15.82 13.55 20.52
N LEU A 459 16.00 14.03 21.75
CA LEU A 459 15.90 13.17 22.95
C LEU A 459 14.57 12.42 22.98
N ARG A 460 13.46 13.10 22.70
CA ARG A 460 12.12 12.49 22.62
C ARG A 460 12.02 11.42 21.52
N GLU A 461 12.56 11.70 20.33
CA GLU A 461 12.56 10.73 19.24
C GLU A 461 13.36 9.47 19.59
N LYS A 462 14.50 9.67 20.26
CA LYS A 462 15.37 8.58 20.71
C LYS A 462 14.70 7.68 21.74
N GLU A 463 14.01 8.26 22.71
CA GLU A 463 13.31 7.47 23.75
C GLU A 463 12.07 6.75 23.16
N LEU A 464 11.29 7.41 22.30
CA LEU A 464 10.18 6.77 21.60
C LEU A 464 10.67 5.61 20.72
N LEU A 465 11.78 5.79 20.01
CA LEU A 465 12.37 4.75 19.18
C LEU A 465 12.71 3.50 19.99
N LYS A 466 13.33 3.67 21.18
CA LYS A 466 13.60 2.56 22.08
C LYS A 466 12.34 1.84 22.56
N ILE A 467 11.31 2.62 22.92
CA ILE A 467 10.01 2.07 23.36
C ILE A 467 9.39 1.21 22.26
N TYR A 468 9.34 1.70 21.02
CA TYR A 468 8.76 0.94 19.91
C TYR A 468 9.59 -0.30 19.54
N LEU A 469 10.92 -0.17 19.47
CA LEU A 469 11.79 -1.32 19.19
C LEU A 469 11.69 -2.41 20.28
N LYS A 470 11.60 -2.02 21.55
CA LYS A 470 11.37 -2.95 22.66
C LYS A 470 10.05 -3.70 22.49
N LYS A 471 8.98 -2.96 22.16
CA LYS A 471 7.64 -3.54 22.00
C LYS A 471 7.55 -4.47 20.80
N ILE A 472 8.29 -4.18 19.72
CA ILE A 472 8.40 -5.10 18.58
C ILE A 472 9.05 -6.41 19.01
N ASN A 473 10.10 -6.37 19.83
CA ASN A 473 10.72 -7.58 20.38
C ASN A 473 9.76 -8.37 21.29
N GLU A 474 8.93 -7.68 22.10
CA GLU A 474 7.90 -8.33 22.92
C GLU A 474 6.84 -9.00 22.02
N LEU A 475 6.38 -8.31 20.96
CA LEU A 475 5.42 -8.86 20.00
C LEU A 475 5.99 -10.10 19.28
N LYS A 476 7.25 -10.08 18.89
CA LYS A 476 7.96 -11.24 18.32
C LYS A 476 8.04 -12.41 19.30
N THR A 477 8.37 -12.12 20.58
CA THR A 477 8.43 -13.15 21.62
C THR A 477 7.06 -13.79 21.84
N ARG A 478 5.99 -13.00 21.85
CA ARG A 478 4.62 -13.51 21.93
C ARG A 478 4.28 -14.35 20.70
N ALA A 479 4.59 -13.89 19.50
CA ALA A 479 4.37 -14.66 18.28
C ALA A 479 5.04 -16.04 18.32
N LYS A 480 6.23 -16.11 18.92
CA LYS A 480 6.94 -17.36 19.16
C LYS A 480 6.15 -18.30 20.08
N ALA A 481 5.66 -17.80 21.21
CA ALA A 481 4.84 -18.58 22.14
C ALA A 481 3.57 -19.06 21.46
N ASP A 482 2.82 -18.17 20.84
CA ASP A 482 1.53 -18.46 20.17
C ASP A 482 1.65 -19.49 19.04
N ILE A 483 2.81 -19.56 18.38
CA ILE A 483 3.07 -20.55 17.33
C ILE A 483 3.57 -21.86 17.95
N SER A 484 4.24 -21.82 19.08
CA SER A 484 4.79 -23.01 19.75
C SER A 484 3.73 -23.75 20.57
N GLU A 485 2.84 -23.04 21.28
CA GLU A 485 1.83 -23.62 22.15
C GLU A 485 0.70 -24.36 21.43
N GLU A 486 0.31 -23.91 20.23
CA GLU A 486 -0.68 -24.64 19.42
C GLU A 486 -0.18 -25.97 18.85
N TYR A 487 1.09 -26.33 19.14
CA TYR A 487 1.77 -27.46 18.49
C TYR A 487 2.33 -28.49 19.49
N LEU A 488 2.03 -28.33 20.78
CA LEU A 488 2.17 -29.34 21.84
C LEU A 488 0.85 -30.07 22.06
#